data_92f42136af3db9756c231160a023936f
#
_entry.id   92f42136af3db9756c231160a023936f
#
_cell.length_a   1.000
_cell.length_b   1.000
_cell.length_c   1.000
_cell.angle_alpha   90.00
_cell.angle_beta   90.00
_cell.angle_gamma   90.00
#
_symmetry.space_group_name_H-M   'P 1'
#
loop_
_entity.id
_entity.type
_entity.pdbx_description
1 polymer ?
#
loop_
_entity_poly.entity_id
_entity_poly.type
_entity_poly.pdbx_seq_one_letter_code
_entity_poly.pdbx_strand_id
1 'polypeptide(L)'
;QYLQWYYSAARGQADYSPAAIAAYRRYLRKKYGTDALLRKAWNDPSVTLEEAPMFSEAEWKSRPIWNAERTGLDRKIADGREFLTFSIAEMQNRFGETLKRSFKRPCIVATYYSSPVWPQAGRSSLDELVRDGSIDMIFQVSGYSTQRRMGGPGASANFTIAAAALRNTLYVQEMDHRTWRTQITRGWDQKQAAEPADETEFRAQIRRDAGSVLAYG
;
A
#
# COMPACT_ATOMS: atom_id res chain seq x y z
N GLN A 1 -3.29 6.85 -8.37
CA GLN A 1 -3.96 5.53 -8.20
C GLN A 1 -3.16 4.40 -8.86
N TYR A 2 -2.69 4.58 -10.08
CA TYR A 2 -1.93 3.57 -10.83
C TYR A 2 -0.55 3.27 -10.24
N LEU A 3 0.13 4.22 -9.61
CA LEU A 3 1.46 4.02 -9.03
C LEU A 3 1.46 2.95 -7.92
N GLN A 4 0.42 2.87 -7.10
CA GLN A 4 0.31 1.82 -6.08
C GLN A 4 0.18 0.41 -6.66
N TRP A 5 -0.38 0.26 -7.85
CA TRP A 5 -0.56 -1.02 -8.52
C TRP A 5 0.67 -1.44 -9.32
N TYR A 6 1.38 -0.48 -9.91
CA TYR A 6 2.53 -0.76 -10.78
C TYR A 6 3.80 -1.11 -10.02
N TYR A 7 4.01 -0.54 -8.84
CA TYR A 7 5.12 -0.93 -7.97
C TYR A 7 4.76 -2.19 -7.17
N SER A 8 4.26 -3.21 -7.85
CA SER A 8 3.92 -4.44 -7.19
C SER A 8 5.19 -5.20 -6.83
N ALA A 9 5.31 -5.52 -5.56
CA ALA A 9 6.40 -6.32 -5.03
C ALA A 9 6.52 -7.71 -5.66
N ALA A 10 5.44 -8.21 -6.25
CA ALA A 10 5.44 -9.49 -6.93
C ALA A 10 6.46 -9.59 -8.06
N ARG A 11 6.97 -8.45 -8.56
CA ARG A 11 7.96 -8.42 -9.64
C ARG A 11 9.31 -7.84 -9.22
N GLY A 12 9.51 -7.50 -7.94
CA GLY A 12 10.77 -6.90 -7.47
C GLY A 12 11.12 -5.57 -8.15
N GLN A 13 10.10 -4.89 -8.70
CA GLN A 13 10.33 -3.69 -9.49
C GLN A 13 10.47 -2.48 -8.58
N ALA A 14 11.58 -1.79 -8.72
CA ALA A 14 11.82 -0.46 -8.19
C ALA A 14 11.94 0.52 -9.36
N ASP A 15 11.88 1.81 -9.06
CA ASP A 15 12.22 2.85 -10.03
C ASP A 15 13.74 3.02 -10.01
N TYR A 16 14.37 2.70 -11.13
CA TYR A 16 15.82 2.82 -11.32
C TYR A 16 16.21 4.08 -12.11
N SER A 17 15.30 5.02 -12.31
CA SER A 17 15.62 6.29 -12.95
C SER A 17 16.70 7.06 -12.17
N PRO A 18 17.52 7.89 -12.83
CA PRO A 18 18.51 8.71 -12.14
C PRO A 18 17.90 9.55 -11.01
N ALA A 19 16.69 10.07 -11.20
CA ALA A 19 15.99 10.85 -10.20
C ALA A 19 15.61 10.01 -8.96
N ALA A 20 15.10 8.79 -9.17
CA ALA A 20 14.76 7.89 -8.07
C ALA A 20 16.01 7.43 -7.31
N ILE A 21 17.09 7.09 -8.00
CA ILE A 21 18.37 6.72 -7.37
C ILE A 21 18.92 7.89 -6.55
N ALA A 22 18.90 9.09 -7.07
CA ALA A 22 19.33 10.29 -6.33
C ALA A 22 18.47 10.52 -5.07
N ALA A 23 17.15 10.33 -5.17
CA ALA A 23 16.24 10.42 -4.02
C ALA A 23 16.51 9.31 -2.99
N TYR A 24 16.74 8.09 -3.45
CA TYR A 24 17.11 6.97 -2.58
C TYR A 24 18.40 7.22 -1.80
N ARG A 25 19.43 7.74 -2.45
CA ARG A 25 20.69 8.11 -1.78
C ARG A 25 20.48 9.21 -0.76
N ARG A 26 19.64 10.20 -1.02
CA ARG A 26 19.25 11.21 0.00
C ARG A 26 18.54 10.57 1.20
N TYR A 27 17.64 9.63 0.94
CA TYR A 27 16.98 8.86 2.00
C TYR A 27 17.99 8.09 2.87
N LEU A 28 18.95 7.38 2.25
CA LEU A 28 20.00 6.65 2.96
C LEU A 28 20.88 7.59 3.79
N ARG A 29 21.24 8.77 3.25
CA ARG A 29 21.99 9.80 4.02
C ARG A 29 21.23 10.23 5.26
N LYS A 30 19.93 10.48 5.13
CA LYS A 30 19.08 10.82 6.29
C LYS A 30 19.03 9.69 7.31
N LYS A 31 18.97 8.45 6.84
CA LYS A 31 18.82 7.27 7.68
C LYS A 31 20.12 6.88 8.42
N TYR A 32 21.22 6.85 7.71
CA TYR A 32 22.49 6.34 8.21
C TYR A 32 23.48 7.44 8.62
N GLY A 33 23.45 8.58 8.01
CA GLY A 33 24.35 9.71 8.29
C GLY A 33 25.77 9.52 7.81
N THR A 34 26.35 8.31 7.88
CA THR A 34 27.73 8.02 7.49
C THR A 34 27.86 6.74 6.66
N ASP A 35 28.90 6.66 5.82
CA ASP A 35 29.23 5.46 5.07
C ASP A 35 29.52 4.27 6.00
N ALA A 36 30.15 4.51 7.14
CA ALA A 36 30.49 3.47 8.10
C ALA A 36 29.24 2.74 8.63
N LEU A 37 28.17 3.49 8.94
CA LEU A 37 26.90 2.91 9.38
C LEU A 37 26.19 2.15 8.27
N LEU A 38 26.22 2.67 7.03
CA LEU A 38 25.67 1.99 5.88
C LEU A 38 26.40 0.67 5.60
N ARG A 39 27.75 0.69 5.58
CA ARG A 39 28.60 -0.50 5.42
C ARG A 39 28.31 -1.58 6.45
N LYS A 40 28.16 -1.17 7.70
CA LYS A 40 27.78 -2.10 8.79
C LYS A 40 26.40 -2.69 8.55
N ALA A 41 25.43 -1.87 8.18
CA ALA A 41 24.04 -2.31 7.94
C ALA A 41 23.93 -3.28 6.77
N TRP A 42 24.61 -3.00 5.67
CA TRP A 42 24.56 -3.84 4.46
C TRP A 42 25.61 -4.95 4.45
N ASN A 43 26.48 -4.99 5.47
CA ASN A 43 27.64 -5.90 5.51
C ASN A 43 28.45 -5.85 4.19
N ASP A 44 28.66 -4.65 3.70
CA ASP A 44 29.38 -4.36 2.45
C ASP A 44 30.42 -3.26 2.73
N PRO A 45 31.72 -3.58 2.78
CA PRO A 45 32.78 -2.63 3.09
C PRO A 45 33.02 -1.60 1.98
N SER A 46 32.51 -1.85 0.78
CA SER A 46 32.75 -0.98 -0.38
C SER A 46 31.67 0.06 -0.59
N VAL A 47 30.47 -0.12 -0.05
CA VAL A 47 29.34 0.78 -0.31
C VAL A 47 29.58 2.16 0.30
N THR A 48 29.14 3.18 -0.43
CA THR A 48 29.09 4.59 0.02
C THR A 48 27.68 5.13 -0.12
N LEU A 49 27.35 6.14 0.67
CA LEU A 49 26.08 6.85 0.57
C LEU A 49 25.92 7.56 -0.79
N GLU A 50 27.03 7.89 -1.45
CA GLU A 50 27.04 8.57 -2.76
C GLU A 50 26.73 7.62 -3.89
N GLU A 51 27.18 6.35 -3.80
CA GLU A 51 27.10 5.38 -4.88
C GLU A 51 26.13 4.22 -4.60
N ALA A 52 25.51 4.19 -3.41
CA ALA A 52 24.63 3.12 -3.00
C ALA A 52 23.59 2.76 -4.08
N PRO A 53 23.56 1.49 -4.54
CA PRO A 53 22.58 1.05 -5.52
C PRO A 53 21.26 0.66 -4.85
N MET A 54 20.15 0.84 -5.55
CA MET A 54 18.90 0.19 -5.21
C MET A 54 19.06 -1.33 -5.34
N PHE A 55 18.28 -2.11 -4.58
CA PHE A 55 18.27 -3.56 -4.75
C PHE A 55 17.80 -3.94 -6.17
N SER A 56 18.39 -4.97 -6.75
CA SER A 56 18.01 -5.48 -8.06
C SER A 56 16.86 -6.49 -7.97
N GLU A 57 16.22 -6.76 -9.10
CA GLU A 57 15.21 -7.83 -9.20
C GLU A 57 15.80 -9.21 -8.84
N ALA A 58 17.04 -9.48 -9.23
CA ALA A 58 17.72 -10.74 -8.90
C ALA A 58 17.95 -10.87 -7.38
N GLU A 59 18.42 -9.81 -6.73
CA GLU A 59 18.56 -9.78 -5.26
C GLU A 59 17.21 -10.00 -4.57
N TRP A 60 16.16 -9.33 -5.04
CA TRP A 60 14.80 -9.52 -4.53
C TRP A 60 14.34 -10.98 -4.65
N LYS A 61 14.49 -11.58 -5.84
CA LYS A 61 14.07 -12.97 -6.09
C LYS A 61 14.88 -13.99 -5.28
N SER A 62 16.13 -13.67 -4.97
CA SER A 62 16.98 -14.54 -4.13
C SER A 62 16.56 -14.59 -2.66
N ARG A 63 15.66 -13.68 -2.24
CA ARG A 63 15.18 -13.55 -0.86
C ARG A 63 13.66 -13.54 -0.81
N PRO A 64 12.98 -14.66 -1.03
CA PRO A 64 11.51 -14.74 -0.97
C PRO A 64 10.97 -14.41 0.43
N ILE A 65 11.77 -14.67 1.46
CA ILE A 65 11.53 -14.26 2.85
C ILE A 65 12.77 -13.49 3.31
N TRP A 66 12.60 -12.24 3.73
CA TRP A 66 13.66 -11.39 4.24
C TRP A 66 13.30 -10.81 5.60
N ASN A 67 14.33 -10.48 6.40
CA ASN A 67 14.16 -9.93 7.73
C ASN A 67 14.87 -8.57 7.83
N ALA A 68 14.09 -7.51 8.06
CA ALA A 68 14.59 -6.15 8.18
C ALA A 68 15.57 -5.92 9.35
N GLU A 69 15.53 -6.77 10.36
CA GLU A 69 16.46 -6.72 11.51
C GLU A 69 17.85 -7.28 11.19
N ARG A 70 17.99 -8.04 10.12
CA ARG A 70 19.26 -8.59 9.69
C ARG A 70 20.08 -7.56 8.92
N THR A 71 21.41 -7.74 8.97
CA THR A 71 22.35 -7.01 8.14
C THR A 71 22.49 -7.64 6.75
N GLY A 72 23.23 -6.98 5.87
CA GLY A 72 23.52 -7.50 4.53
C GLY A 72 22.39 -7.28 3.54
N LEU A 73 22.17 -8.27 2.66
CA LEU A 73 21.20 -8.17 1.58
C LEU A 73 19.77 -7.96 2.09
N ASP A 74 19.39 -8.59 3.21
CA ASP A 74 18.07 -8.41 3.79
C ASP A 74 17.85 -6.94 4.18
N ARG A 75 18.85 -6.28 4.79
CA ARG A 75 18.77 -4.85 5.14
C ARG A 75 18.74 -3.96 3.90
N LYS A 76 19.54 -4.25 2.88
CA LYS A 76 19.53 -3.51 1.60
C LYS A 76 18.15 -3.54 0.95
N ILE A 77 17.51 -4.73 0.91
CA ILE A 77 16.15 -4.89 0.39
C ILE A 77 15.15 -4.10 1.23
N ALA A 78 15.25 -4.20 2.56
CA ALA A 78 14.39 -3.46 3.46
C ALA A 78 14.49 -1.94 3.25
N ASP A 79 15.70 -1.40 3.13
CA ASP A 79 15.93 0.03 2.90
C ASP A 79 15.29 0.52 1.59
N GLY A 80 15.44 -0.26 0.52
CA GLY A 80 14.81 0.07 -0.75
C GLY A 80 13.29 0.02 -0.68
N ARG A 81 12.74 -0.95 0.05
CA ARG A 81 11.29 -1.09 0.26
C ARG A 81 10.72 0.05 1.10
N GLU A 82 11.39 0.40 2.18
CA GLU A 82 11.01 1.54 3.01
C GLU A 82 11.03 2.84 2.20
N PHE A 83 12.10 3.06 1.42
CA PHE A 83 12.19 4.24 0.55
C PHE A 83 11.03 4.32 -0.44
N LEU A 84 10.72 3.23 -1.15
CA LEU A 84 9.60 3.21 -2.10
C LEU A 84 8.27 3.50 -1.41
N THR A 85 8.07 2.94 -0.24
CA THR A 85 6.88 3.12 0.59
C THR A 85 6.72 4.59 1.01
N PHE A 86 7.78 5.20 1.56
CA PHE A 86 7.76 6.60 1.99
C PHE A 86 7.63 7.57 0.81
N SER A 87 8.26 7.26 -0.32
CA SER A 87 8.14 8.09 -1.52
C SER A 87 6.71 8.18 -2.05
N ILE A 88 5.95 7.08 -1.96
CA ILE A 88 4.53 7.08 -2.36
C ILE A 88 3.70 7.91 -1.39
N ALA A 89 3.90 7.75 -0.09
CA ALA A 89 3.18 8.54 0.91
C ALA A 89 3.52 10.04 0.76
N GLU A 90 4.79 10.40 0.61
CA GLU A 90 5.23 11.78 0.40
C GLU A 90 4.59 12.40 -0.85
N MET A 91 4.55 11.65 -1.94
CA MET A 91 3.92 12.11 -3.18
C MET A 91 2.42 12.38 -2.98
N GLN A 92 1.70 11.48 -2.31
CA GLN A 92 0.27 11.64 -2.05
C GLN A 92 0.02 12.83 -1.12
N ASN A 93 0.83 13.01 -0.08
CA ASN A 93 0.74 14.16 0.82
C ASN A 93 0.96 15.48 0.09
N ARG A 94 1.97 15.56 -0.79
CA ARG A 94 2.20 16.76 -1.63
C ARG A 94 1.02 17.08 -2.54
N PHE A 95 0.38 16.06 -3.12
CA PHE A 95 -0.85 16.28 -3.88
C PHE A 95 -1.98 16.78 -2.99
N GLY A 96 -2.17 16.18 -1.81
CA GLY A 96 -3.16 16.61 -0.83
C GLY A 96 -2.97 18.05 -0.40
N GLU A 97 -1.77 18.42 0.00
CA GLU A 97 -1.40 19.80 0.34
C GLU A 97 -1.67 20.77 -0.82
N THR A 98 -1.28 20.39 -2.03
CA THR A 98 -1.47 21.23 -3.21
C THR A 98 -2.94 21.45 -3.48
N LEU A 99 -3.76 20.41 -3.39
CA LEU A 99 -5.20 20.54 -3.54
C LEU A 99 -5.79 21.45 -2.47
N LYS A 100 -5.48 21.23 -1.19
CA LYS A 100 -6.00 22.07 -0.08
C LYS A 100 -5.61 23.53 -0.23
N ARG A 101 -4.41 23.84 -0.69
CA ARG A 101 -3.97 25.21 -0.95
C ARG A 101 -4.63 25.84 -2.18
N SER A 102 -4.97 25.04 -3.19
CA SER A 102 -5.54 25.53 -4.44
C SER A 102 -7.03 25.82 -4.35
N PHE A 103 -7.74 25.18 -3.44
CA PHE A 103 -9.16 25.43 -3.25
C PHE A 103 -9.40 26.62 -2.34
N LYS A 104 -10.34 27.52 -2.74
CA LYS A 104 -10.74 28.68 -1.94
C LYS A 104 -11.62 28.35 -0.73
N ARG A 105 -12.09 27.11 -0.63
CA ARG A 105 -12.94 26.61 0.46
C ARG A 105 -12.37 25.28 0.97
N PRO A 106 -12.67 24.88 2.21
CA PRO A 106 -12.26 23.58 2.73
C PRO A 106 -12.70 22.44 1.81
N CYS A 107 -11.81 21.50 1.58
CA CYS A 107 -12.10 20.30 0.79
C CYS A 107 -11.56 19.07 1.53
N ILE A 108 -12.24 17.95 1.35
CA ILE A 108 -11.78 16.64 1.83
C ILE A 108 -10.90 16.04 0.73
N VAL A 109 -9.69 15.67 1.09
CA VAL A 109 -8.77 14.98 0.21
C VAL A 109 -8.73 13.51 0.58
N ALA A 110 -9.00 12.67 -0.40
CA ALA A 110 -9.05 11.23 -0.24
C ALA A 110 -8.05 10.52 -1.13
N THR A 111 -7.53 9.40 -0.66
CA THR A 111 -6.64 8.53 -1.43
C THR A 111 -6.97 7.06 -1.23
N TYR A 112 -6.60 6.24 -2.21
CA TYR A 112 -6.66 4.80 -2.05
C TYR A 112 -5.45 4.31 -1.24
N TYR A 113 -5.75 3.50 -0.23
CA TYR A 113 -4.76 2.79 0.55
C TYR A 113 -5.13 1.32 0.67
N SER A 114 -4.40 0.47 -0.02
CA SER A 114 -4.64 -0.98 0.04
C SER A 114 -4.11 -1.60 1.31
N SER A 115 -4.60 -2.79 1.62
CA SER A 115 -4.21 -3.57 2.79
C SER A 115 -2.69 -3.65 2.99
N PRO A 116 -2.18 -3.36 4.19
CA PRO A 116 -0.76 -3.51 4.53
C PRO A 116 -0.28 -4.98 4.50
N VAL A 117 -1.21 -5.93 4.51
CA VAL A 117 -0.89 -7.37 4.47
C VAL A 117 -0.37 -7.82 3.10
N TRP A 118 -0.63 -7.05 2.05
CA TRP A 118 -0.09 -7.35 0.73
C TRP A 118 1.33 -6.79 0.63
N PRO A 119 2.34 -7.61 0.33
CA PRO A 119 3.75 -7.21 0.36
C PRO A 119 4.15 -6.31 -0.83
N GLN A 120 3.28 -5.38 -1.19
CA GLN A 120 3.51 -4.45 -2.28
C GLN A 120 4.08 -3.14 -1.74
N ALA A 121 5.03 -2.55 -2.45
CA ALA A 121 5.59 -1.26 -2.09
C ALA A 121 4.48 -0.20 -1.95
N GLY A 122 4.61 0.69 -0.97
CA GLY A 122 3.68 1.78 -0.73
C GLY A 122 2.46 1.44 0.12
N ARG A 123 2.34 0.21 0.60
CA ARG A 123 1.20 -0.21 1.43
C ARG A 123 1.52 -0.35 2.92
N SER A 124 2.72 0.04 3.33
CA SER A 124 3.17 -0.08 4.72
C SER A 124 3.42 1.28 5.38
N SER A 125 3.00 2.37 4.76
CA SER A 125 3.28 3.74 5.20
C SER A 125 2.03 4.52 5.61
N LEU A 126 1.06 3.84 6.24
CA LEU A 126 -0.16 4.53 6.68
C LEU A 126 0.16 5.70 7.59
N ASP A 127 1.07 5.52 8.53
CA ASP A 127 1.45 6.57 9.48
C ASP A 127 2.02 7.81 8.77
N GLU A 128 2.89 7.62 7.81
CA GLU A 128 3.44 8.71 6.99
C GLU A 128 2.37 9.38 6.12
N LEU A 129 1.44 8.59 5.59
CA LEU A 129 0.38 9.09 4.71
C LEU A 129 -0.60 10.01 5.43
N VAL A 130 -0.93 9.69 6.68
CA VAL A 130 -1.95 10.44 7.44
C VAL A 130 -1.38 11.36 8.51
N ARG A 131 -0.05 11.50 8.58
CA ARG A 131 0.65 12.17 9.68
C ARG A 131 0.39 13.67 9.73
N ASP A 132 0.37 14.34 8.60
CA ASP A 132 0.37 15.80 8.49
C ASP A 132 -1.01 16.41 8.19
N GLY A 133 -2.05 15.59 8.08
CA GLY A 133 -3.40 16.03 7.77
C GLY A 133 -3.60 16.47 6.32
N SER A 134 -2.67 16.17 5.40
CA SER A 134 -2.87 16.43 3.96
C SER A 134 -3.93 15.50 3.38
N ILE A 135 -4.09 14.31 3.95
CA ILE A 135 -5.07 13.29 3.57
C ILE A 135 -6.10 13.16 4.70
N ASP A 136 -7.36 13.42 4.39
CA ASP A 136 -8.47 13.37 5.35
C ASP A 136 -9.17 12.01 5.34
N MET A 137 -9.07 11.27 4.23
CA MET A 137 -9.85 10.07 4.01
C MET A 137 -9.04 9.03 3.24
N ILE A 138 -9.15 7.79 3.64
CA ILE A 138 -8.59 6.66 2.90
C ILE A 138 -9.69 5.75 2.39
N PHE A 139 -9.56 5.35 1.11
CA PHE A 139 -10.39 4.36 0.49
C PHE A 139 -9.71 3.01 0.46
N GLN A 140 -10.48 1.97 0.65
CA GLN A 140 -9.99 0.62 0.49
C GLN A 140 -11.03 -0.23 -0.25
N VAL A 141 -10.55 -1.00 -1.23
CA VAL A 141 -11.39 -1.97 -1.93
C VAL A 141 -11.62 -3.18 -1.03
N SER A 142 -12.86 -3.64 -0.94
CA SER A 142 -13.18 -4.91 -0.29
C SER A 142 -12.54 -6.10 -1.03
N GLY A 143 -12.17 -7.15 -0.31
CA GLY A 143 -11.56 -8.35 -0.90
C GLY A 143 -12.44 -8.99 -1.99
N TYR A 144 -11.85 -9.48 -3.07
CA TYR A 144 -12.54 -10.14 -4.19
C TYR A 144 -12.63 -11.67 -4.04
N SER A 145 -12.36 -12.19 -2.86
CA SER A 145 -12.29 -13.62 -2.63
C SER A 145 -13.66 -14.27 -2.41
N THR A 146 -13.64 -15.58 -2.31
CA THR A 146 -14.80 -16.41 -1.90
C THR A 146 -15.40 -16.00 -0.55
N GLN A 147 -14.73 -15.15 0.22
CA GLN A 147 -15.24 -14.55 1.48
C GLN A 147 -16.52 -13.75 1.27
N ARG A 148 -16.74 -13.20 0.05
CA ARG A 148 -17.97 -12.48 -0.30
C ARG A 148 -19.19 -13.38 -0.43
N ARG A 149 -19.04 -14.70 -0.60
CA ARG A 149 -20.17 -15.63 -0.75
C ARG A 149 -21.07 -15.60 0.49
N MET A 150 -22.34 -15.90 0.29
CA MET A 150 -23.26 -16.12 1.40
C MET A 150 -22.75 -17.27 2.29
N GLY A 151 -22.85 -17.07 3.61
CA GLY A 151 -22.22 -17.97 4.59
C GLY A 151 -20.73 -17.74 4.83
N GLY A 152 -20.06 -16.91 4.01
CA GLY A 152 -18.68 -16.45 4.27
C GLY A 152 -18.64 -15.27 5.23
N PRO A 153 -17.44 -14.90 5.74
CA PRO A 153 -17.26 -13.82 6.72
C PRO A 153 -17.54 -12.43 6.17
N GLY A 154 -17.78 -12.30 4.87
CA GLY A 154 -18.00 -11.02 4.22
C GLY A 154 -16.72 -10.33 3.75
N ALA A 155 -16.87 -9.11 3.27
CA ALA A 155 -15.76 -8.25 2.99
C ALA A 155 -15.04 -7.97 4.31
N SER A 156 -13.82 -8.52 4.46
CA SER A 156 -13.05 -8.26 5.66
C SER A 156 -12.77 -6.77 5.78
N ALA A 157 -13.24 -6.18 6.86
CA ALA A 157 -12.72 -4.90 7.29
C ALA A 157 -11.22 -5.06 7.51
N ASN A 158 -10.44 -4.32 6.79
CA ASN A 158 -9.00 -4.43 6.90
C ASN A 158 -8.52 -3.75 8.18
N PHE A 159 -7.42 -4.24 8.74
CA PHE A 159 -6.74 -3.74 9.95
C PHE A 159 -6.46 -2.23 9.96
N THR A 160 -6.62 -1.57 8.83
CA THR A 160 -6.36 -0.16 8.63
C THR A 160 -7.37 0.76 9.31
N ILE A 161 -8.61 0.28 9.62
CA ILE A 161 -9.68 1.13 10.20
C ILE A 161 -9.27 1.71 11.54
N ALA A 162 -8.85 0.88 12.48
CA ALA A 162 -8.44 1.35 13.80
C ALA A 162 -7.24 2.30 13.73
N ALA A 163 -6.27 2.02 12.83
CA ALA A 163 -5.12 2.90 12.65
C ALA A 163 -5.52 4.25 12.03
N ALA A 164 -6.45 4.27 11.09
CA ALA A 164 -6.99 5.50 10.52
C ALA A 164 -7.75 6.32 11.58
N ALA A 165 -8.60 5.67 12.38
CA ALA A 165 -9.36 6.30 13.46
C ALA A 165 -8.44 6.95 14.51
N LEU A 166 -7.33 6.27 14.90
CA LEU A 166 -6.31 6.81 15.81
C LEU A 166 -5.62 8.09 15.27
N ARG A 167 -5.70 8.33 13.97
CA ARG A 167 -5.13 9.51 13.29
C ARG A 167 -6.19 10.50 12.83
N ASN A 168 -7.45 10.38 13.30
CA ASN A 168 -8.58 11.20 12.88
C ASN A 168 -8.77 11.22 11.35
N THR A 169 -8.46 10.11 10.68
CA THR A 169 -8.60 9.95 9.24
C THR A 169 -9.85 9.11 8.97
N LEU A 170 -10.72 9.61 8.10
CA LEU A 170 -11.91 8.87 7.71
C LEU A 170 -11.53 7.62 6.92
N TYR A 171 -12.22 6.54 7.18
CA TYR A 171 -12.10 5.30 6.42
C TYR A 171 -13.35 5.08 5.58
N VAL A 172 -13.16 4.75 4.31
CA VAL A 172 -14.25 4.41 3.39
C VAL A 172 -13.93 3.08 2.73
N GLN A 173 -14.83 2.14 2.84
CA GLN A 173 -14.72 0.87 2.15
C GLN A 173 -15.46 0.93 0.82
N GLU A 174 -14.75 0.69 -0.26
CA GLU A 174 -15.35 0.51 -1.56
C GLU A 174 -16.00 -0.87 -1.64
N MET A 175 -17.31 -0.86 -1.82
CA MET A 175 -18.11 -2.08 -1.96
C MET A 175 -18.26 -2.43 -3.45
N ASP A 176 -17.15 -2.82 -4.07
CA ASP A 176 -17.12 -3.25 -5.46
C ASP A 176 -17.68 -4.66 -5.62
N HIS A 177 -19.01 -4.77 -5.43
CA HIS A 177 -19.74 -6.01 -5.59
C HIS A 177 -20.27 -6.15 -7.00
N ARG A 178 -20.13 -7.35 -7.52
CA ARG A 178 -20.76 -7.69 -8.80
C ARG A 178 -22.19 -8.14 -8.55
N THR A 179 -23.07 -7.84 -9.48
CA THR A 179 -24.48 -8.30 -9.43
C THR A 179 -24.60 -9.68 -10.07
N TRP A 180 -25.71 -10.36 -9.81
CA TRP A 180 -26.07 -11.62 -10.48
C TRP A 180 -26.24 -11.49 -12.01
N ARG A 181 -26.26 -10.27 -12.54
CA ARG A 181 -26.34 -9.99 -13.97
C ARG A 181 -24.99 -9.75 -14.62
N THR A 182 -23.94 -9.75 -13.84
CA THR A 182 -22.59 -9.48 -14.34
C THR A 182 -22.08 -10.71 -15.09
N GLN A 183 -21.77 -10.55 -16.37
CA GLN A 183 -21.07 -11.59 -17.13
C GLN A 183 -19.58 -11.45 -16.92
N ILE A 184 -18.97 -12.42 -16.25
CA ILE A 184 -17.53 -12.45 -16.06
C ILE A 184 -16.89 -13.23 -17.18
N THR A 185 -16.20 -12.52 -18.06
CA THR A 185 -15.55 -13.10 -19.25
C THR A 185 -14.06 -13.34 -19.08
N ARG A 186 -13.44 -12.89 -17.98
CA ARG A 186 -11.98 -12.96 -17.78
C ARG A 186 -11.59 -13.89 -16.64
N GLY A 187 -10.60 -14.75 -16.90
CA GLY A 187 -10.25 -15.90 -16.05
C GLY A 187 -9.91 -15.65 -14.59
N TRP A 188 -9.36 -14.51 -14.19
CA TRP A 188 -9.09 -14.27 -12.76
C TRP A 188 -10.35 -13.82 -12.01
N ASP A 189 -11.22 -13.06 -12.66
CA ASP A 189 -12.51 -12.64 -12.12
C ASP A 189 -13.42 -13.84 -11.82
N GLN A 190 -13.40 -14.86 -12.69
CA GLN A 190 -14.18 -16.09 -12.49
C GLN A 190 -13.77 -16.88 -11.25
N LYS A 191 -12.48 -16.84 -10.88
CA LYS A 191 -11.97 -17.59 -9.72
C LYS A 191 -12.17 -16.86 -8.40
N GLN A 192 -12.29 -15.55 -8.43
CA GLN A 192 -12.31 -14.72 -7.22
C GLN A 192 -13.64 -14.04 -6.94
N ALA A 193 -14.49 -13.86 -7.94
CA ALA A 193 -15.78 -13.24 -7.74
C ALA A 193 -16.75 -14.23 -7.10
N ALA A 194 -17.16 -13.92 -5.89
CA ALA A 194 -18.32 -14.56 -5.27
C ALA A 194 -19.57 -13.84 -5.81
N GLU A 195 -20.00 -14.21 -7.00
CA GLU A 195 -21.23 -13.68 -7.57
C GLU A 195 -22.43 -14.16 -6.79
N PRO A 196 -23.37 -13.27 -6.47
CA PRO A 196 -24.65 -13.67 -5.93
C PRO A 196 -25.46 -14.42 -7.01
N ALA A 197 -26.25 -15.42 -6.60
CA ALA A 197 -27.07 -16.18 -7.52
C ALA A 197 -28.27 -15.36 -8.05
N ASP A 198 -28.76 -14.44 -7.23
CA ASP A 198 -29.93 -13.61 -7.53
C ASP A 198 -29.89 -12.27 -6.78
N GLU A 199 -30.94 -11.46 -6.95
CA GLU A 199 -31.08 -10.17 -6.28
C GLU A 199 -31.15 -10.31 -4.76
N THR A 200 -31.78 -11.35 -4.25
CA THR A 200 -31.94 -11.57 -2.81
C THR A 200 -30.58 -11.80 -2.16
N GLU A 201 -29.76 -12.65 -2.75
CA GLU A 201 -28.40 -12.90 -2.30
C GLU A 201 -27.52 -11.66 -2.43
N PHE A 202 -27.62 -10.93 -3.53
CA PHE A 202 -26.90 -9.66 -3.71
C PHE A 202 -27.22 -8.65 -2.59
N ARG A 203 -28.51 -8.44 -2.31
CA ARG A 203 -28.95 -7.53 -1.23
C ARG A 203 -28.46 -8.00 0.14
N ALA A 204 -28.44 -9.31 0.38
CA ALA A 204 -27.95 -9.88 1.63
C ALA A 204 -26.42 -9.66 1.79
N GLN A 205 -25.64 -9.84 0.72
CA GLN A 205 -24.21 -9.53 0.72
C GLN A 205 -23.93 -8.05 1.05
N ILE A 206 -24.62 -7.13 0.37
CA ILE A 206 -24.47 -5.69 0.60
C ILE A 206 -24.84 -5.32 2.05
N ARG A 207 -25.94 -5.84 2.59
CA ARG A 207 -26.33 -5.56 3.98
C ARG A 207 -25.33 -6.09 5.00
N ARG A 208 -24.83 -7.30 4.80
CA ARG A 208 -23.79 -7.90 5.64
C ARG A 208 -22.53 -7.03 5.66
N ASP A 209 -22.04 -6.66 4.49
CA ASP A 209 -20.78 -5.95 4.36
C ASP A 209 -20.91 -4.49 4.84
N ALA A 210 -22.05 -3.83 4.60
CA ALA A 210 -22.36 -2.54 5.20
C ALA A 210 -22.45 -2.63 6.74
N GLY A 211 -23.11 -3.66 7.26
CA GLY A 211 -23.17 -3.92 8.70
C GLY A 211 -21.79 -4.13 9.31
N SER A 212 -20.88 -4.81 8.62
CA SER A 212 -19.50 -5.00 9.08
C SER A 212 -18.76 -3.67 9.17
N VAL A 213 -18.88 -2.79 8.17
CA VAL A 213 -18.24 -1.46 8.21
C VAL A 213 -18.77 -0.64 9.37
N LEU A 214 -20.09 -0.63 9.59
CA LEU A 214 -20.71 0.11 10.70
C LEU A 214 -20.31 -0.43 12.08
N ALA A 215 -20.03 -1.72 12.19
CA ALA A 215 -19.60 -2.33 13.43
C ALA A 215 -18.14 -2.01 13.82
N TYR A 216 -17.32 -1.69 12.83
CA TYR A 216 -15.90 -1.38 13.04
C TYR A 216 -15.57 0.12 13.04
N GLY A 217 -16.45 0.98 12.58
CA GLY A 217 -16.23 2.42 12.43
C GLY A 217 -17.17 3.25 13.22
#